data_444c762b9371fc416820f2b00107dd91
#
_entry.id   444c762b9371fc416820f2b00107dd91
#
_cell.length_a   1.000
_cell.length_b   1.000
_cell.length_c   1.000
_cell.angle_alpha   90.00
_cell.angle_beta   90.00
_cell.angle_gamma   90.00
#
_symmetry.space_group_name_H-M   'P 1'
#
loop_
_entity.id
_entity.type
_entity.pdbx_description
1 polymer ?
#
loop_
_entity_poly.entity_id
_entity_poly.type
_entity_poly.pdbx_seq_one_letter_code
_entity_poly.pdbx_strand_id
1 'polypeptide(L)'
;MQLQNFLLGASLSALLAMTTPGNAAENTVQKEGNSVEAKGNAQEQKAVHEKKAAEKTAATGEAKEVKGENMQKDAKALKKHDNTAAEGARLDRAGAAEKANGEKMEDSAKAHKEHAKKSQKAANEMEKSGNKIEKAGTAMDKK
;
A
#
# COMPACT_ATOMS: atom_id res chain seq x y z
N MET A 1 -14.86 16.81 -0.94
CA MET A 1 -14.31 15.81 -0.01
C MET A 1 -12.86 16.16 0.24
N GLN A 2 -12.58 16.68 1.45
CA GLN A 2 -11.24 17.12 1.84
C GLN A 2 -10.43 15.91 2.27
N LEU A 3 -9.34 15.63 1.56
CA LEU A 3 -8.31 14.69 2.00
C LEU A 3 -7.48 15.38 3.08
N GLN A 4 -7.71 14.99 4.32
CA GLN A 4 -6.89 15.41 5.44
C GLN A 4 -5.50 14.79 5.30
N ASN A 5 -4.51 15.66 5.06
CA ASN A 5 -3.09 15.34 5.13
C ASN A 5 -2.75 15.01 6.59
N PHE A 6 -2.64 13.74 6.93
CA PHE A 6 -2.00 13.29 8.15
C PHE A 6 -0.48 13.41 7.97
N LEU A 7 0.04 14.59 8.30
CA LEU A 7 1.45 14.81 8.58
C LEU A 7 1.75 14.13 9.93
N LEU A 8 2.23 12.90 9.89
CA LEU A 8 2.91 12.27 11.00
C LEU A 8 4.29 12.91 11.15
N GLY A 9 4.29 14.07 11.78
CA GLY A 9 5.50 14.65 12.32
C GLY A 9 5.96 13.78 13.50
N ALA A 10 6.92 12.90 13.26
CA ALA A 10 7.66 12.26 14.33
C ALA A 10 8.53 13.33 15.01
N SER A 11 7.97 14.00 16.01
CA SER A 11 8.75 14.81 16.94
C SER A 11 9.60 13.86 17.77
N LEU A 12 10.86 13.74 17.39
CA LEU A 12 11.90 13.13 18.19
C LEU A 12 12.19 14.06 19.37
N SER A 13 11.33 14.02 20.40
CA SER A 13 11.61 14.68 21.68
C SER A 13 12.72 13.91 22.36
N ALA A 14 13.95 14.41 22.26
CA ALA A 14 15.06 13.95 23.04
C ALA A 14 14.80 14.29 24.52
N LEU A 15 14.22 13.36 25.26
CA LEU A 15 14.11 13.43 26.71
C LEU A 15 15.47 12.96 27.28
N LEU A 16 16.40 13.90 27.41
CA LEU A 16 17.63 13.68 28.12
C LEU A 16 17.35 13.80 29.63
N ALA A 17 16.81 12.75 30.21
CA ALA A 17 16.73 12.63 31.65
C ALA A 17 18.05 12.06 32.17
N MET A 18 18.88 12.92 32.75
CA MET A 18 20.02 12.50 33.57
C MET A 18 19.51 11.78 34.81
N THR A 19 19.67 10.45 34.84
CA THR A 19 19.56 9.66 36.07
C THR A 19 20.70 8.67 36.13
N THR A 20 21.40 8.68 37.22
CA THR A 20 22.44 7.79 37.79
C THR A 20 22.84 6.53 37.01
N PRO A 21 24.17 6.23 37.00
CA PRO A 21 24.74 5.13 36.22
C PRO A 21 24.39 3.78 36.84
N GLY A 22 23.71 2.95 36.15
CA GLY A 22 23.43 1.58 36.50
C GLY A 22 22.35 0.99 35.61
N ASN A 23 22.59 -0.13 35.02
CA ASN A 23 21.73 -1.12 34.30
C ASN A 23 20.27 -0.75 33.85
N ALA A 24 19.65 0.28 34.39
CA ALA A 24 18.29 0.68 34.06
C ALA A 24 18.19 1.49 32.74
N ALA A 25 19.17 2.32 32.42
CA ALA A 25 19.17 3.14 31.20
C ALA A 25 19.43 2.29 29.95
N GLU A 26 20.31 1.31 30.06
CA GLU A 26 20.66 0.33 29.04
C GLU A 26 19.43 -0.50 28.61
N ASN A 27 18.69 -1.04 29.57
CA ASN A 27 17.47 -1.78 29.32
C ASN A 27 16.39 -0.94 28.62
N THR A 28 16.41 0.38 28.80
CA THR A 28 15.43 1.29 28.19
C THR A 28 15.77 1.53 26.72
N VAL A 29 17.02 1.82 26.38
CA VAL A 29 17.48 2.06 25.01
C VAL A 29 17.32 0.80 24.16
N GLN A 30 17.65 -0.35 24.69
CA GLN A 30 17.49 -1.63 23.99
C GLN A 30 16.01 -1.98 23.75
N LYS A 31 15.13 -1.71 24.72
CA LYS A 31 13.68 -1.86 24.56
C LYS A 31 13.11 -0.91 23.52
N GLU A 32 13.59 0.33 23.47
CA GLU A 32 13.19 1.30 22.43
C GLU A 32 13.65 0.86 21.04
N GLY A 33 14.87 0.37 20.88
CA GLY A 33 15.39 -0.19 19.64
C GLY A 33 14.52 -1.34 19.12
N ASN A 34 14.26 -2.32 19.97
CA ASN A 34 13.40 -3.47 19.66
C ASN A 34 11.95 -3.06 19.32
N SER A 35 11.43 -2.03 19.99
CA SER A 35 10.08 -1.51 19.71
C SER A 35 10.02 -0.83 18.33
N VAL A 36 11.04 -0.10 17.94
CA VAL A 36 11.13 0.56 16.61
C VAL A 36 11.26 -0.51 15.52
N GLU A 37 12.09 -1.51 15.72
CA GLU A 37 12.24 -2.64 14.80
C GLU A 37 10.93 -3.41 14.63
N ALA A 38 10.24 -3.74 15.72
CA ALA A 38 8.94 -4.43 15.66
C ALA A 38 7.88 -3.63 14.89
N LYS A 39 7.88 -2.30 15.03
CA LYS A 39 7.00 -1.42 14.24
C LYS A 39 7.40 -1.40 12.76
N GLY A 40 8.68 -1.39 12.46
CA GLY A 40 9.20 -1.50 11.10
C GLY A 40 8.75 -2.78 10.41
N ASN A 41 8.93 -3.91 11.06
CA ASN A 41 8.52 -5.23 10.58
C ASN A 41 6.99 -5.32 10.36
N ALA A 42 6.20 -4.77 11.28
CA ALA A 42 4.74 -4.74 11.11
C ALA A 42 4.31 -3.86 9.92
N GLN A 43 5.01 -2.78 9.66
CA GLN A 43 4.74 -1.89 8.53
C GLN A 43 5.16 -2.53 7.20
N GLU A 44 6.27 -3.26 7.19
CA GLU A 44 6.69 -4.04 6.04
C GLU A 44 5.67 -5.11 5.65
N GLN A 45 5.18 -5.87 6.62
CA GLN A 45 4.13 -6.88 6.38
C GLN A 45 2.86 -6.25 5.79
N LYS A 46 2.45 -5.08 6.29
CA LYS A 46 1.32 -4.33 5.72
C LYS A 46 1.58 -3.92 4.27
N ALA A 47 2.77 -3.39 3.97
CA ALA A 47 3.14 -3.01 2.61
C ALA A 47 3.12 -4.19 1.64
N VAL A 48 3.62 -5.35 2.06
CA VAL A 48 3.57 -6.60 1.27
C VAL A 48 2.12 -7.04 1.02
N HIS A 49 1.27 -6.96 2.04
CA HIS A 49 -0.14 -7.33 1.91
C HIS A 49 -0.89 -6.38 0.96
N GLU A 50 -0.67 -5.08 1.09
CA GLU A 50 -1.24 -4.07 0.19
C GLU A 50 -0.78 -4.26 -1.26
N LYS A 51 0.48 -4.58 -1.48
CA LYS A 51 1.01 -4.89 -2.81
C LYS A 51 0.31 -6.08 -3.44
N LYS A 52 0.15 -7.18 -2.70
CA LYS A 52 -0.57 -8.37 -3.18
C LYS A 52 -2.04 -8.07 -3.47
N ALA A 53 -2.70 -7.27 -2.64
CA ALA A 53 -4.08 -6.84 -2.86
C ALA A 53 -4.20 -5.99 -4.14
N ALA A 54 -3.27 -5.06 -4.34
CA ALA A 54 -3.22 -4.24 -5.55
C ALA A 54 -2.99 -5.08 -6.81
N GLU A 55 -2.14 -6.10 -6.76
CA GLU A 55 -1.90 -7.01 -7.88
C GLU A 55 -3.18 -7.79 -8.26
N LYS A 56 -3.90 -8.28 -7.27
CA LYS A 56 -5.20 -8.96 -7.50
C LYS A 56 -6.24 -8.01 -8.09
N THR A 57 -6.28 -6.77 -7.60
CA THR A 57 -7.21 -5.76 -8.11
C THR A 57 -6.88 -5.40 -9.56
N ALA A 58 -5.61 -5.25 -9.91
CA ALA A 58 -5.18 -5.00 -11.28
C ALA A 58 -5.56 -6.15 -12.22
N ALA A 59 -5.28 -7.40 -11.83
CA ALA A 59 -5.63 -8.57 -12.63
C ALA A 59 -7.16 -8.70 -12.85
N THR A 60 -7.95 -8.34 -11.84
CA THR A 60 -9.42 -8.32 -11.97
C THR A 60 -9.87 -7.18 -12.90
N GLY A 61 -9.21 -6.03 -12.83
CA GLY A 61 -9.45 -4.89 -13.73
C GLY A 61 -9.22 -5.28 -15.19
N GLU A 62 -8.06 -5.83 -15.48
CA GLU A 62 -7.67 -6.29 -16.82
C GLU A 62 -8.64 -7.35 -17.37
N ALA A 63 -9.06 -8.31 -16.54
CA ALA A 63 -10.05 -9.31 -16.93
C ALA A 63 -11.42 -8.68 -17.30
N LYS A 64 -11.82 -7.61 -16.59
CA LYS A 64 -13.04 -6.86 -16.90
C LYS A 64 -12.92 -6.06 -18.20
N GLU A 65 -11.78 -5.47 -18.47
CA GLU A 65 -11.54 -4.76 -19.73
C GLU A 65 -11.64 -5.72 -20.91
N VAL A 66 -10.96 -6.86 -20.86
CA VAL A 66 -11.01 -7.90 -21.89
C VAL A 66 -12.44 -8.39 -22.11
N LYS A 67 -13.17 -8.64 -21.01
CA LYS A 67 -14.59 -9.02 -21.09
C LYS A 67 -15.43 -7.92 -21.77
N GLY A 68 -15.24 -6.68 -21.39
CA GLY A 68 -15.94 -5.54 -21.97
C GLY A 68 -15.67 -5.40 -23.47
N GLU A 69 -14.42 -5.55 -23.89
CA GLU A 69 -14.04 -5.53 -25.30
C GLU A 69 -14.68 -6.66 -26.11
N ASN A 70 -14.74 -7.88 -25.56
CA ASN A 70 -15.38 -9.01 -26.21
C ASN A 70 -16.89 -8.76 -26.35
N MET A 71 -17.55 -8.25 -25.32
CA MET A 71 -18.97 -7.85 -25.39
C MET A 71 -19.22 -6.80 -26.46
N GLN A 72 -18.32 -5.82 -26.63
CA GLN A 72 -18.44 -4.82 -27.69
C GLN A 72 -18.23 -5.41 -29.09
N LYS A 73 -17.34 -6.40 -29.24
CA LYS A 73 -17.18 -7.13 -30.51
C LYS A 73 -18.43 -7.89 -30.90
N ASP A 74 -19.01 -8.63 -29.94
CA ASP A 74 -20.26 -9.37 -30.14
C ASP A 74 -21.43 -8.43 -30.42
N ALA A 75 -21.49 -7.29 -29.75
CA ALA A 75 -22.49 -6.25 -30.00
C ALA A 75 -22.42 -5.72 -31.43
N LYS A 76 -21.21 -5.53 -31.98
CA LYS A 76 -21.03 -5.10 -33.38
C LYS A 76 -21.57 -6.16 -34.38
N ALA A 77 -21.41 -7.43 -34.04
CA ALA A 77 -21.97 -8.50 -34.88
C ALA A 77 -23.50 -8.50 -34.85
N LEU A 78 -24.12 -8.36 -33.68
CA LEU A 78 -25.59 -8.31 -33.51
C LEU A 78 -26.20 -7.08 -34.16
N LYS A 79 -25.53 -5.93 -34.16
CA LYS A 79 -26.02 -4.69 -34.79
C LYS A 79 -26.14 -4.77 -36.32
N LYS A 80 -25.51 -5.76 -36.96
CA LYS A 80 -25.61 -5.95 -38.41
C LYS A 80 -26.94 -6.52 -38.88
N HIS A 81 -27.76 -7.02 -37.99
CA HIS A 81 -29.08 -7.60 -38.30
C HIS A 81 -30.19 -6.82 -37.59
N ASP A 82 -31.18 -6.39 -38.32
CA ASP A 82 -32.25 -5.52 -37.80
C ASP A 82 -33.01 -6.11 -36.63
N ASN A 83 -33.23 -7.41 -36.62
CA ASN A 83 -33.93 -8.12 -35.55
C ASN A 83 -33.11 -8.25 -34.24
N THR A 84 -31.80 -8.04 -34.26
CA THR A 84 -30.91 -8.12 -33.08
C THR A 84 -30.21 -6.79 -32.76
N ALA A 85 -30.49 -5.73 -33.52
CA ALA A 85 -29.85 -4.44 -33.35
C ALA A 85 -30.05 -3.84 -31.96
N ALA A 86 -31.22 -3.98 -31.37
CA ALA A 86 -31.55 -3.51 -30.02
C ALA A 86 -30.74 -4.28 -28.93
N GLU A 87 -30.58 -5.58 -29.10
CA GLU A 87 -29.78 -6.42 -28.22
C GLU A 87 -28.29 -6.06 -28.35
N GLY A 88 -27.79 -5.87 -29.56
CA GLY A 88 -26.46 -5.37 -29.82
C GLY A 88 -26.19 -4.02 -29.14
N ALA A 89 -27.15 -3.10 -29.14
CA ALA A 89 -27.00 -1.81 -28.46
C ALA A 89 -26.96 -1.94 -26.93
N ARG A 90 -27.67 -2.90 -26.34
CA ARG A 90 -27.59 -3.19 -24.91
C ARG A 90 -26.26 -3.81 -24.54
N LEU A 91 -25.77 -4.75 -25.32
CA LEU A 91 -24.50 -5.45 -25.09
C LEU A 91 -23.31 -4.48 -25.22
N ASP A 92 -23.38 -3.56 -26.18
CA ASP A 92 -22.33 -2.52 -26.34
C ASP A 92 -22.22 -1.61 -25.12
N ARG A 93 -23.36 -1.16 -24.57
CA ARG A 93 -23.39 -0.37 -23.34
C ARG A 93 -22.87 -1.15 -22.14
N ALA A 94 -23.26 -2.41 -22.03
CA ALA A 94 -22.79 -3.28 -20.95
C ALA A 94 -21.27 -3.52 -21.07
N GLY A 95 -20.76 -3.74 -22.27
CA GLY A 95 -19.32 -3.87 -22.53
C GLY A 95 -18.54 -2.61 -22.20
N ALA A 96 -19.07 -1.44 -22.58
CA ALA A 96 -18.46 -0.15 -22.22
C ALA A 96 -18.43 0.07 -20.70
N ALA A 97 -19.49 -0.29 -19.98
CA ALA A 97 -19.52 -0.19 -18.52
C ALA A 97 -18.53 -1.14 -17.84
N GLU A 98 -18.41 -2.37 -18.35
CA GLU A 98 -17.45 -3.34 -17.80
C GLU A 98 -16.00 -2.89 -18.04
N LYS A 99 -15.69 -2.36 -19.22
CA LYS A 99 -14.39 -1.77 -19.52
C LYS A 99 -14.06 -0.60 -18.59
N ALA A 100 -14.97 0.36 -18.45
CA ALA A 100 -14.78 1.50 -17.55
C ALA A 100 -14.61 1.07 -16.07
N ASN A 101 -15.25 0.00 -15.64
CA ASN A 101 -15.02 -0.58 -14.32
C ASN A 101 -13.62 -1.21 -14.19
N GLY A 102 -13.14 -1.86 -15.25
CA GLY A 102 -11.79 -2.40 -15.32
C GLY A 102 -10.73 -1.29 -15.15
N GLU A 103 -10.84 -0.24 -15.95
CA GLU A 103 -9.94 0.93 -15.89
C GLU A 103 -9.91 1.56 -14.48
N LYS A 104 -11.07 1.72 -13.83
CA LYS A 104 -11.13 2.22 -12.44
C LYS A 104 -10.43 1.30 -11.45
N MET A 105 -10.53 0.00 -11.63
CA MET A 105 -9.86 -0.97 -10.78
C MET A 105 -8.34 -0.91 -10.96
N GLU A 106 -7.86 -0.74 -12.19
CA GLU A 106 -6.44 -0.56 -12.45
C GLU A 106 -5.89 0.71 -11.81
N ASP A 107 -6.61 1.83 -11.91
CA ASP A 107 -6.20 3.09 -11.29
C ASP A 107 -6.18 2.98 -9.76
N SER A 108 -7.15 2.30 -9.17
CA SER A 108 -7.14 1.97 -7.75
C SER A 108 -5.94 1.10 -7.37
N ALA A 109 -5.62 0.10 -8.17
CA ALA A 109 -4.47 -0.77 -7.96
C ALA A 109 -3.14 0.00 -8.05
N LYS A 110 -3.02 0.95 -8.98
CA LYS A 110 -1.84 1.85 -9.07
C LYS A 110 -1.69 2.68 -7.80
N ALA A 111 -2.78 3.28 -7.30
CA ALA A 111 -2.76 4.06 -6.07
C ALA A 111 -2.33 3.21 -4.86
N HIS A 112 -2.84 1.98 -4.73
CA HIS A 112 -2.43 1.05 -3.69
C HIS A 112 -0.96 0.63 -3.80
N LYS A 113 -0.45 0.39 -5.02
CA LYS A 113 0.98 0.11 -5.24
C LYS A 113 1.88 1.27 -4.79
N GLU A 114 1.48 2.49 -5.10
CA GLU A 114 2.24 3.67 -4.65
C GLU A 114 2.21 3.84 -3.12
N HIS A 115 1.06 3.57 -2.49
CA HIS A 115 0.97 3.57 -1.03
C HIS A 115 1.85 2.50 -0.41
N ALA A 116 1.82 1.28 -0.94
CA ALA A 116 2.66 0.18 -0.48
C ALA A 116 4.17 0.51 -0.59
N LYS A 117 4.60 1.16 -1.69
CA LYS A 117 6.00 1.62 -1.83
C LYS A 117 6.38 2.65 -0.75
N LYS A 118 5.49 3.59 -0.43
CA LYS A 118 5.73 4.57 0.64
C LYS A 118 5.81 3.90 2.01
N SER A 119 4.92 2.96 2.29
CA SER A 119 4.93 2.16 3.52
C SER A 119 6.20 1.34 3.66
N GLN A 120 6.67 0.71 2.59
CA GLN A 120 7.93 -0.05 2.57
C GLN A 120 9.14 0.86 2.86
N LYS A 121 9.17 2.05 2.25
CA LYS A 121 10.23 3.02 2.50
C LYS A 121 10.26 3.46 3.97
N ALA A 122 9.10 3.74 4.55
CA ALA A 122 8.99 4.10 5.96
C ALA A 122 9.42 2.95 6.88
N ALA A 123 9.08 1.71 6.56
CA ALA A 123 9.54 0.52 7.29
C ALA A 123 11.06 0.41 7.29
N ASN A 124 11.70 0.57 6.13
CA ASN A 124 13.16 0.52 6.02
C ASN A 124 13.86 1.66 6.80
N GLU A 125 13.23 2.84 6.87
CA GLU A 125 13.75 3.95 7.68
C GLU A 125 13.62 3.67 9.18
N MET A 126 12.54 3.03 9.62
CA MET A 126 12.36 2.58 11.01
C MET A 126 13.38 1.52 11.39
N GLU A 127 13.61 0.52 10.55
CA GLU A 127 14.64 -0.51 10.77
C GLU A 127 16.03 0.11 10.93
N LYS A 128 16.42 1.02 10.03
CA LYS A 128 17.70 1.74 10.14
C LYS A 128 17.81 2.56 11.42
N SER A 129 16.71 3.13 11.87
CA SER A 129 16.68 3.90 13.12
C SER A 129 16.77 2.99 14.33
N GLY A 130 16.08 1.85 14.34
CA GLY A 130 16.18 0.82 15.37
C GLY A 130 17.63 0.32 15.52
N ASN A 131 18.26 -0.04 14.42
CA ASN A 131 19.65 -0.49 14.40
C ASN A 131 20.64 0.57 14.91
N LYS A 132 20.37 1.87 14.68
CA LYS A 132 21.21 2.94 15.26
C LYS A 132 21.03 3.06 16.77
N ILE A 133 19.81 2.94 17.26
CA ILE A 133 19.50 2.99 18.69
C ILE A 133 20.17 1.81 19.41
N GLU A 134 20.07 0.60 18.85
CA GLU A 134 20.71 -0.60 19.40
C GLU A 134 22.24 -0.44 19.48
N LYS A 135 22.88 0.05 18.40
CA LYS A 135 24.32 0.32 18.39
C LYS A 135 24.74 1.37 19.42
N ALA A 136 23.93 2.39 19.63
CA ALA A 136 24.19 3.40 20.64
C ALA A 136 24.08 2.81 22.06
N GLY A 137 23.09 1.93 22.32
CA GLY A 137 22.97 1.20 23.57
C GLY A 137 24.19 0.35 23.88
N THR A 138 24.62 -0.47 22.91
CA THR A 138 25.81 -1.34 23.10
C THR A 138 27.13 -0.56 23.23
N ALA A 139 27.21 0.68 22.75
CA ALA A 139 28.41 1.52 22.94
C ALA A 139 28.48 2.13 24.35
N MET A 140 27.33 2.29 25.02
CA MET A 140 27.27 2.75 26.42
C MET A 140 27.77 1.70 27.41
N ASP A 141 27.55 0.39 27.08
CA ASP A 141 27.99 -0.72 27.91
C ASP A 141 29.48 -0.92 28.03
N LYS A 142 30.24 -0.39 27.10
CA LYS A 142 31.71 -0.60 27.04
C LYS A 142 32.52 0.49 27.75
N LYS A 143 31.87 1.42 28.43
CA LYS A 143 32.52 2.47 29.24
C LYS A 143 32.25 2.27 30.72
#